data_4c50997a72d8336c19ac3da76d2d88d7
#
_entry.id   4c50997a72d8336c19ac3da76d2d88d7
#
_cell.length_a   1.000
_cell.length_b   1.000
_cell.length_c   1.000
_cell.angle_alpha   90.00
_cell.angle_beta   90.00
_cell.angle_gamma   90.00
#
_symmetry.space_group_name_H-M   'P 1'
#
loop_
_entity.id
_entity.type
_entity.pdbx_description
1 polymer ?
#
loop_
_entity_poly.entity_id
_entity_poly.type
_entity_poly.pdbx_seq_one_letter_code
_entity_poly.pdbx_strand_id
1 'polypeptide(L)'
;GNDTLEKSLAMHGFSKDDITDVFLTHLHFDHCGGSIVREGGDLVPAFKNATYWSNEQHWKWATEPNAREKASFLKENILPIKESSRLKFFDTSRELSPLTGHATGKGLSLYNTTLISNLSFFTVSGHTDFMMLPKISYKEKTIVFMADLLPSAAHIPLPYVMAYDMFPLRTLKEKNMFLTEAVQNDYILF
;
A
#
# COMPACT_ATOMS: atom_id res chain seq x y z
N GLY A 1 9.80 16.75 -11.50
CA GLY A 1 9.15 17.92 -10.90
C GLY A 1 10.04 18.61 -9.89
N ASN A 2 9.65 19.81 -9.45
CA ASN A 2 10.44 20.53 -8.42
C ASN A 2 10.11 20.10 -7.00
N ASP A 3 9.01 19.35 -6.82
CA ASP A 3 8.55 18.85 -5.55
C ASP A 3 9.00 17.39 -5.41
N THR A 4 9.80 17.13 -4.39
CA THR A 4 10.31 15.79 -4.06
C THR A 4 9.88 15.41 -2.64
N LEU A 5 9.85 14.12 -2.34
CA LEU A 5 9.55 13.63 -1.01
C LEU A 5 10.54 14.19 0.03
N GLU A 6 11.82 14.29 -0.34
CA GLU A 6 12.86 14.88 0.53
C GLU A 6 12.57 16.35 0.89
N LYS A 7 12.13 17.16 -0.09
CA LYS A 7 11.72 18.55 0.18
C LYS A 7 10.50 18.61 1.09
N SER A 8 9.51 17.73 0.87
CA SER A 8 8.35 17.64 1.76
C SER A 8 8.73 17.27 3.18
N LEU A 9 9.61 16.30 3.36
CA LEU A 9 10.14 15.93 4.68
C LEU A 9 10.87 17.11 5.33
N ALA A 10 11.77 17.78 4.59
CA ALA A 10 12.53 18.92 5.09
C ALA A 10 11.64 20.09 5.53
N MET A 11 10.52 20.35 4.83
CA MET A 11 9.54 21.37 5.24
C MET A 11 8.92 21.08 6.62
N HIS A 12 8.89 19.81 7.02
CA HIS A 12 8.40 19.36 8.33
C HIS A 12 9.52 19.08 9.35
N GLY A 13 10.76 19.43 9.03
CA GLY A 13 11.90 19.27 9.92
C GLY A 13 12.52 17.87 9.94
N PHE A 14 12.20 17.03 8.96
CA PHE A 14 12.74 15.68 8.82
C PHE A 14 13.68 15.58 7.63
N SER A 15 14.69 14.75 7.75
CA SER A 15 15.54 14.29 6.65
C SER A 15 15.16 12.86 6.25
N LYS A 16 15.66 12.40 5.12
CA LYS A 16 15.48 10.99 4.72
C LYS A 16 16.15 10.00 5.69
N ASP A 17 17.14 10.46 6.45
CA ASP A 17 17.87 9.65 7.41
C ASP A 17 17.11 9.45 8.74
N ASP A 18 16.08 10.26 8.98
CA ASP A 18 15.20 10.16 10.14
C ASP A 18 14.07 9.14 9.93
N ILE A 19 13.89 8.66 8.69
CA ILE A 19 12.84 7.69 8.37
C ILE A 19 13.32 6.28 8.77
N THR A 20 12.57 5.66 9.66
CA THR A 20 12.85 4.32 10.20
C THR A 20 12.05 3.22 9.55
N ASP A 21 10.90 3.56 8.98
CA ASP A 21 9.97 2.61 8.38
C ASP A 21 9.31 3.18 7.12
N VAL A 22 9.25 2.38 6.07
CA VAL A 22 8.55 2.67 4.82
C VAL A 22 7.48 1.61 4.63
N PHE A 23 6.22 2.03 4.63
CA PHE A 23 5.07 1.17 4.36
C PHE A 23 4.77 1.21 2.85
N LEU A 24 4.96 0.09 2.16
CA LEU A 24 4.67 -0.06 0.74
C LEU A 24 3.25 -0.63 0.57
N THR A 25 2.33 0.18 0.10
CA THR A 25 0.95 -0.26 -0.15
C THR A 25 0.90 -1.39 -1.17
N HIS A 26 1.60 -1.19 -2.28
CA HIS A 26 1.87 -2.17 -3.33
C HIS A 26 3.10 -1.74 -4.14
N LEU A 27 3.54 -2.60 -5.06
CA LEU A 27 4.85 -2.50 -5.70
C LEU A 27 4.79 -2.04 -7.17
N HIS A 28 3.70 -1.40 -7.61
CA HIS A 28 3.68 -0.71 -8.89
C HIS A 28 4.70 0.42 -8.88
N PHE A 29 5.29 0.71 -10.05
CA PHE A 29 6.44 1.61 -10.19
C PHE A 29 6.18 3.03 -9.66
N ASP A 30 4.97 3.51 -9.80
CA ASP A 30 4.53 4.85 -9.35
C ASP A 30 4.28 4.94 -7.84
N HIS A 31 4.13 3.80 -7.15
CA HIS A 31 3.97 3.72 -5.70
C HIS A 31 5.26 3.35 -4.95
N CYS A 32 6.11 2.50 -5.54
CA CYS A 32 7.35 2.08 -4.88
C CYS A 32 8.63 2.69 -5.48
N GLY A 33 8.56 3.36 -6.64
CA GLY A 33 9.75 3.86 -7.34
C GLY A 33 10.59 4.86 -6.54
N GLY A 34 9.94 5.67 -5.68
CA GLY A 34 10.64 6.57 -4.76
C GLY A 34 11.41 5.89 -3.63
N SER A 35 11.30 4.57 -3.50
CA SER A 35 12.05 3.77 -2.52
C SER A 35 13.51 3.53 -2.92
N ILE A 36 13.86 3.77 -4.18
CA ILE A 36 15.20 3.49 -4.72
C ILE A 36 15.76 4.74 -5.37
N VAL A 37 17.03 4.97 -5.15
CA VAL A 37 17.81 6.04 -5.77
C VAL A 37 19.08 5.48 -6.40
N ARG A 38 19.67 6.24 -7.33
CA ARG A 38 20.94 5.89 -7.93
C ARG A 38 22.07 6.66 -7.24
N GLU A 39 22.98 5.94 -6.61
CA GLU A 39 24.18 6.49 -5.97
C GLU A 39 25.43 5.80 -6.55
N GLY A 40 26.38 6.58 -7.10
CA GLY A 40 27.63 6.04 -7.67
C GLY A 40 27.45 5.02 -8.80
N GLY A 41 26.29 4.97 -9.43
CA GLY A 41 25.92 3.99 -10.46
C GLY A 41 25.06 2.83 -9.95
N ASP A 42 25.05 2.56 -8.65
CA ASP A 42 24.27 1.50 -8.02
C ASP A 42 22.85 1.95 -7.67
N LEU A 43 21.93 1.01 -7.62
CA LEU A 43 20.57 1.20 -7.15
C LEU A 43 20.50 0.85 -5.66
N VAL A 44 20.22 1.85 -4.82
CA VAL A 44 20.21 1.68 -3.37
C VAL A 44 18.89 2.21 -2.75
N PRO A 45 18.49 1.73 -1.56
CA PRO A 45 17.33 2.26 -0.86
C PRO A 45 17.47 3.76 -0.55
N ALA A 46 16.45 4.54 -0.91
CA ALA A 46 16.41 6.00 -0.70
C ALA A 46 16.47 6.37 0.78
N PHE A 47 15.85 5.57 1.64
CA PHE A 47 15.83 5.71 3.09
C PHE A 47 16.74 4.66 3.71
N LYS A 48 18.03 4.97 3.79
CA LYS A 48 19.08 4.01 4.19
C LYS A 48 18.93 3.45 5.62
N ASN A 49 18.21 4.16 6.50
CA ASN A 49 17.95 3.73 7.87
C ASN A 49 16.62 3.00 8.04
N ALA A 50 15.77 2.98 7.01
CA ALA A 50 14.43 2.45 7.10
C ALA A 50 14.37 0.94 6.87
N THR A 51 13.42 0.30 7.54
CA THR A 51 12.86 -1.00 7.15
C THR A 51 11.74 -0.76 6.14
N TYR A 52 11.74 -1.51 5.04
CA TYR A 52 10.69 -1.47 4.03
C TYR A 52 9.70 -2.60 4.27
N TRP A 53 8.44 -2.25 4.46
CA TRP A 53 7.40 -3.18 4.83
C TRP A 53 6.46 -3.47 3.66
N SER A 54 6.30 -4.75 3.37
CA SER A 54 5.33 -5.28 2.42
C SER A 54 4.59 -6.47 3.05
N ASN A 55 3.88 -7.26 2.27
CA ASN A 55 3.41 -8.59 2.67
C ASN A 55 3.92 -9.64 1.69
N GLU A 56 4.03 -10.88 2.17
CA GLU A 56 4.64 -11.96 1.40
C GLU A 56 3.83 -12.32 0.15
N GLN A 57 2.51 -12.25 0.21
CA GLN A 57 1.62 -12.56 -0.91
C GLN A 57 1.79 -11.55 -2.03
N HIS A 58 1.76 -10.24 -1.71
CA HIS A 58 1.96 -9.19 -2.70
C HIS A 58 3.38 -9.21 -3.27
N TRP A 59 4.39 -9.45 -2.42
CA TRP A 59 5.77 -9.58 -2.86
C TRP A 59 5.95 -10.68 -3.89
N LYS A 60 5.39 -11.87 -3.64
CA LYS A 60 5.41 -12.98 -4.60
C LYS A 60 4.70 -12.62 -5.89
N TRP A 61 3.52 -12.00 -5.81
CA TRP A 61 2.77 -11.51 -6.96
C TRP A 61 3.58 -10.55 -7.82
N ALA A 62 4.25 -9.57 -7.20
CA ALA A 62 5.04 -8.55 -7.89
C ALA A 62 6.34 -9.07 -8.50
N THR A 63 6.97 -10.08 -7.90
CA THR A 63 8.23 -10.68 -8.41
C THR A 63 8.00 -11.77 -9.46
N GLU A 64 6.82 -12.36 -9.50
CA GLU A 64 6.37 -13.37 -10.45
C GLU A 64 5.08 -12.90 -11.19
N PRO A 65 5.10 -11.73 -11.83
CA PRO A 65 3.88 -11.11 -12.33
C PRO A 65 3.32 -11.83 -13.56
N ASN A 66 1.98 -11.75 -13.69
CA ASN A 66 1.31 -12.19 -14.93
C ASN A 66 1.60 -11.24 -16.10
N ALA A 67 1.29 -11.68 -17.33
CA ALA A 67 1.60 -10.93 -18.55
C ALA A 67 0.92 -9.56 -18.64
N ARG A 68 -0.27 -9.37 -18.02
CA ARG A 68 -1.03 -8.12 -18.04
C ARG A 68 -0.37 -7.06 -17.16
N GLU A 69 0.14 -7.45 -15.99
CA GLU A 69 0.59 -6.53 -14.94
C GLU A 69 2.12 -6.35 -14.90
N LYS A 70 2.86 -7.22 -15.64
CA LYS A 70 4.32 -7.24 -15.65
C LYS A 70 4.97 -5.87 -15.89
N ALA A 71 4.35 -5.02 -16.71
CA ALA A 71 4.89 -3.70 -17.03
C ALA A 71 4.81 -2.72 -15.85
N SER A 72 3.94 -2.97 -14.88
CA SER A 72 3.80 -2.14 -13.68
C SER A 72 4.82 -2.47 -12.59
N PHE A 73 5.45 -3.64 -12.64
CA PHE A 73 6.45 -4.09 -11.67
C PHE A 73 7.87 -3.97 -12.24
N LEU A 74 8.55 -2.88 -11.93
CA LEU A 74 9.93 -2.66 -12.36
C LEU A 74 10.89 -3.33 -11.36
N LYS A 75 11.65 -4.31 -11.83
CA LYS A 75 12.61 -5.05 -10.99
C LYS A 75 13.61 -4.13 -10.30
N GLU A 76 14.03 -3.07 -10.98
CA GLU A 76 14.94 -2.05 -10.46
C GLU A 76 14.39 -1.26 -9.26
N ASN A 77 13.08 -1.20 -9.09
CA ASN A 77 12.42 -0.57 -7.94
C ASN A 77 12.19 -1.55 -6.79
N ILE A 78 12.23 -2.84 -7.04
CA ILE A 78 11.80 -3.89 -6.09
C ILE A 78 13.00 -4.67 -5.54
N LEU A 79 13.86 -5.19 -6.43
CA LEU A 79 14.93 -6.09 -6.01
C LEU A 79 15.97 -5.45 -5.07
N PRO A 80 16.40 -4.18 -5.29
CA PRO A 80 17.36 -3.56 -4.39
C PRO A 80 16.89 -3.46 -2.93
N ILE A 81 15.57 -3.37 -2.69
CA ILE A 81 15.01 -3.38 -1.33
C ILE A 81 15.34 -4.71 -0.64
N LYS A 82 15.15 -5.83 -1.34
CA LYS A 82 15.46 -7.17 -0.82
C LYS A 82 16.97 -7.38 -0.66
N GLU A 83 17.75 -6.98 -1.65
CA GLU A 83 19.21 -7.12 -1.68
C GLU A 83 19.87 -6.33 -0.56
N SER A 84 19.29 -5.20 -0.16
CA SER A 84 19.77 -4.40 0.98
C SER A 84 19.51 -5.05 2.35
N SER A 85 18.80 -6.18 2.41
CA SER A 85 18.35 -6.85 3.64
C SER A 85 17.42 -6.01 4.53
N ARG A 86 16.77 -4.98 3.96
CA ARG A 86 15.86 -4.06 4.68
C ARG A 86 14.39 -4.40 4.50
N LEU A 87 14.08 -5.40 3.67
CA LEU A 87 12.72 -5.88 3.46
C LEU A 87 12.23 -6.67 4.67
N LYS A 88 11.04 -6.34 5.15
CA LYS A 88 10.28 -7.16 6.08
C LYS A 88 8.83 -7.32 5.62
N PHE A 89 8.19 -8.37 6.07
CA PHE A 89 6.78 -8.64 5.78
C PHE A 89 5.93 -8.52 7.03
N PHE A 90 4.75 -7.92 6.85
CA PHE A 90 3.70 -7.98 7.85
C PHE A 90 3.15 -9.40 7.95
N ASP A 91 2.81 -9.82 9.16
CA ASP A 91 2.14 -11.10 9.40
C ASP A 91 0.66 -10.98 8.98
N THR A 92 0.32 -11.64 7.90
CA THR A 92 -1.05 -11.72 7.37
C THR A 92 -1.73 -13.08 7.69
N SER A 93 -1.15 -13.86 8.59
CA SER A 93 -1.75 -15.12 9.05
C SER A 93 -2.87 -14.92 10.07
N ARG A 94 -2.89 -13.77 10.76
CA ARG A 94 -3.86 -13.42 11.81
C ARG A 94 -4.73 -12.25 11.39
N GLU A 95 -5.80 -12.56 10.71
CA GLU A 95 -6.85 -11.60 10.36
C GLU A 95 -7.63 -11.17 11.61
N LEU A 96 -7.79 -9.86 11.84
CA LEU A 96 -8.55 -9.33 12.99
C LEU A 96 -10.05 -9.43 12.79
N SER A 97 -10.52 -9.17 11.59
CA SER A 97 -11.91 -9.26 11.23
C SER A 97 -12.03 -9.41 9.71
N PRO A 98 -12.63 -10.49 9.23
CA PRO A 98 -13.15 -10.49 7.87
C PRO A 98 -14.37 -9.55 7.87
N LEU A 99 -14.30 -8.43 7.17
CA LEU A 99 -15.49 -7.61 6.92
C LEU A 99 -16.37 -8.39 5.95
N THR A 100 -17.18 -9.27 6.53
CA THR A 100 -18.02 -10.20 5.79
C THR A 100 -19.33 -9.54 5.40
N GLY A 101 -19.41 -9.06 4.18
CA GLY A 101 -20.68 -8.98 3.46
C GLY A 101 -20.83 -10.24 2.60
N HIS A 102 -21.48 -11.28 3.16
CA HIS A 102 -21.88 -12.55 2.51
C HIS A 102 -20.79 -13.60 2.26
N ALA A 103 -21.09 -14.77 2.75
CA ALA A 103 -20.30 -15.98 2.75
C ALA A 103 -20.04 -16.56 1.36
N THR A 104 -19.03 -16.11 0.65
CA THR A 104 -18.30 -16.89 -0.38
C THR A 104 -17.28 -15.99 -1.08
N GLY A 105 -16.08 -15.92 -0.56
CA GLY A 105 -14.97 -15.30 -1.27
C GLY A 105 -14.24 -14.26 -0.42
N LYS A 106 -12.94 -14.19 -0.61
CA LYS A 106 -12.02 -13.25 0.04
C LYS A 106 -12.60 -11.84 -0.02
N GLY A 107 -13.01 -11.30 1.12
CA GLY A 107 -13.49 -9.94 1.30
C GLY A 107 -12.36 -9.02 1.72
N LEU A 108 -12.74 -7.82 2.14
CA LEU A 108 -11.84 -6.88 2.79
C LEU A 108 -11.39 -7.47 4.14
N SER A 109 -10.08 -7.60 4.35
CA SER A 109 -9.49 -8.17 5.57
C SER A 109 -8.70 -7.11 6.31
N LEU A 110 -8.83 -7.05 7.64
CA LEU A 110 -8.12 -6.10 8.50
C LEU A 110 -7.02 -6.82 9.28
N TYR A 111 -5.84 -6.23 9.31
CA TYR A 111 -4.67 -6.75 10.02
C TYR A 111 -4.05 -5.69 10.94
N ASN A 112 -3.49 -6.11 12.07
CA ASN A 112 -2.64 -5.24 12.89
C ASN A 112 -1.22 -5.22 12.36
N THR A 113 -0.52 -4.13 12.68
CA THR A 113 0.94 -4.07 12.53
C THR A 113 1.62 -4.19 13.91
N THR A 114 2.88 -4.59 13.87
CA THR A 114 3.76 -4.56 15.04
C THR A 114 4.61 -3.29 15.10
N LEU A 115 4.46 -2.37 14.13
CA LEU A 115 5.26 -1.15 14.04
C LEU A 115 4.89 -0.15 15.12
N ILE A 116 3.62 0.25 15.14
CA ILE A 116 3.06 1.17 16.13
C ILE A 116 1.63 0.76 16.45
N SER A 117 1.21 0.95 17.68
CA SER A 117 -0.07 0.44 18.21
C SER A 117 -1.32 1.03 17.53
N ASN A 118 -1.20 2.20 16.89
CA ASN A 118 -2.30 2.89 16.22
C ASN A 118 -2.32 2.67 14.69
N LEU A 119 -1.46 1.79 14.15
CA LEU A 119 -1.41 1.44 12.73
C LEU A 119 -1.93 0.02 12.52
N SER A 120 -2.91 -0.12 11.67
CA SER A 120 -3.41 -1.37 11.10
C SER A 120 -3.53 -1.21 9.58
N PHE A 121 -3.94 -2.22 8.85
CA PHE A 121 -4.16 -2.11 7.41
C PHE A 121 -5.24 -3.07 6.92
N PHE A 122 -5.99 -2.63 5.91
CA PHE A 122 -6.82 -3.52 5.11
C PHE A 122 -6.02 -4.12 3.98
N THR A 123 -6.42 -5.28 3.50
CA THR A 123 -5.94 -5.84 2.23
C THR A 123 -7.07 -5.90 1.22
N VAL A 124 -6.76 -5.56 -0.02
CA VAL A 124 -7.63 -5.63 -1.19
C VAL A 124 -6.88 -6.29 -2.35
N SER A 125 -7.59 -6.91 -3.26
CA SER A 125 -6.99 -7.67 -4.36
C SER A 125 -7.65 -7.41 -5.72
N GLY A 126 -8.42 -6.32 -5.84
CA GLY A 126 -9.08 -5.96 -7.09
C GLY A 126 -8.14 -5.24 -8.06
N HIS A 127 -7.42 -4.23 -7.57
CA HIS A 127 -6.44 -3.48 -8.34
C HIS A 127 -5.20 -4.35 -8.64
N THR A 128 -4.51 -4.79 -7.61
CA THR A 128 -3.44 -5.79 -7.65
C THR A 128 -3.55 -6.70 -6.43
N ASP A 129 -3.00 -7.91 -6.49
CA ASP A 129 -3.23 -8.89 -5.42
C ASP A 129 -2.56 -8.46 -4.10
N PHE A 130 -3.30 -8.52 -3.00
CA PHE A 130 -2.86 -8.18 -1.63
C PHE A 130 -2.30 -6.74 -1.47
N MET A 131 -2.83 -5.75 -2.19
CA MET A 131 -2.56 -4.34 -1.92
C MET A 131 -3.03 -3.98 -0.51
N MET A 132 -2.23 -3.20 0.21
CA MET A 132 -2.49 -2.78 1.59
C MET A 132 -2.97 -1.33 1.65
N LEU A 133 -4.00 -1.07 2.46
CA LEU A 133 -4.51 0.26 2.75
C LEU A 133 -4.20 0.59 4.21
N PRO A 134 -3.17 1.40 4.52
CA PRO A 134 -2.84 1.77 5.89
C PRO A 134 -3.99 2.51 6.56
N LYS A 135 -4.34 2.07 7.78
CA LYS A 135 -5.37 2.65 8.64
C LYS A 135 -4.71 3.14 9.92
N ILE A 136 -4.79 4.44 10.18
CA ILE A 136 -4.12 5.11 11.31
C ILE A 136 -5.17 5.73 12.21
N SER A 137 -5.10 5.41 13.52
CA SER A 137 -5.90 6.10 14.54
C SER A 137 -5.09 7.28 15.09
N TYR A 138 -5.64 8.51 14.96
CA TYR A 138 -4.98 9.72 15.40
C TYR A 138 -5.99 10.73 15.95
N LYS A 139 -5.83 11.15 17.22
CA LYS A 139 -6.69 12.15 17.89
C LYS A 139 -8.19 11.91 17.67
N GLU A 140 -8.70 10.76 18.07
CA GLU A 140 -10.12 10.37 17.92
C GLU A 140 -10.62 10.26 16.47
N LYS A 141 -9.74 10.39 15.49
CA LYS A 141 -10.02 10.20 14.06
C LYS A 141 -9.33 8.95 13.54
N THR A 142 -9.95 8.34 12.57
CA THR A 142 -9.35 7.25 11.79
C THR A 142 -9.09 7.74 10.37
N ILE A 143 -7.84 7.67 9.95
CA ILE A 143 -7.41 8.05 8.60
C ILE A 143 -7.05 6.78 7.85
N VAL A 144 -7.53 6.62 6.62
CA VAL A 144 -7.15 5.51 5.75
C VAL A 144 -6.57 6.06 4.46
N PHE A 145 -5.34 5.63 4.13
CA PHE A 145 -4.73 5.93 2.85
C PHE A 145 -5.25 4.94 1.81
N MET A 146 -5.87 5.48 0.76
CA MET A 146 -6.69 4.70 -0.17
C MET A 146 -5.91 3.99 -1.26
N ALA A 147 -4.66 4.36 -1.49
CA ALA A 147 -3.87 3.83 -2.59
C ALA A 147 -4.73 3.75 -3.88
N ASP A 148 -4.66 2.65 -4.62
CA ASP A 148 -5.35 2.47 -5.88
C ASP A 148 -6.71 1.76 -5.76
N LEU A 149 -7.25 1.63 -4.54
CA LEU A 149 -8.68 1.32 -4.38
C LEU A 149 -9.54 2.54 -4.75
N LEU A 150 -9.09 3.75 -4.38
CA LEU A 150 -9.70 5.04 -4.72
C LEU A 150 -8.61 6.05 -5.10
N PRO A 151 -8.08 6.01 -6.33
CA PRO A 151 -6.93 6.83 -6.71
C PRO A 151 -7.24 8.33 -6.79
N SER A 152 -8.50 8.71 -6.71
CA SER A 152 -8.94 10.10 -6.59
C SER A 152 -10.38 10.18 -6.07
N ALA A 153 -10.81 11.36 -5.63
CA ALA A 153 -12.19 11.63 -5.23
C ALA A 153 -13.21 11.31 -6.35
N ALA A 154 -12.82 11.42 -7.62
CA ALA A 154 -13.67 11.07 -8.75
C ALA A 154 -13.99 9.56 -8.81
N HIS A 155 -13.22 8.72 -8.15
CA HIS A 155 -13.45 7.28 -8.07
C HIS A 155 -14.33 6.85 -6.88
N ILE A 156 -14.80 7.77 -6.04
CA ILE A 156 -15.72 7.45 -4.94
C ILE A 156 -17.01 6.80 -5.44
N PRO A 157 -17.70 7.29 -6.51
CA PRO A 157 -18.89 6.61 -7.00
C PRO A 157 -18.58 5.17 -7.45
N LEU A 158 -19.39 4.21 -7.01
CA LEU A 158 -19.12 2.76 -7.17
C LEU A 158 -18.73 2.33 -8.59
N PRO A 159 -19.42 2.78 -9.68
CA PRO A 159 -19.09 2.31 -11.02
C PRO A 159 -17.71 2.70 -11.54
N TYR A 160 -17.08 3.71 -10.93
CA TYR A 160 -15.81 4.22 -11.42
C TYR A 160 -14.66 3.41 -10.83
N VAL A 161 -14.22 2.39 -11.56
CA VAL A 161 -13.03 1.58 -11.32
C VAL A 161 -12.02 1.82 -12.44
N MET A 162 -10.74 1.56 -12.18
CA MET A 162 -9.71 1.81 -13.17
C MET A 162 -9.68 0.74 -14.26
N ALA A 163 -9.41 1.16 -15.51
CA ALA A 163 -9.34 0.24 -16.64
C ALA A 163 -8.20 -0.79 -16.52
N TYR A 164 -7.18 -0.50 -15.74
CA TYR A 164 -6.04 -1.39 -15.51
C TYR A 164 -6.11 -2.19 -14.20
N ASP A 165 -7.25 -2.17 -13.51
CA ASP A 165 -7.47 -3.10 -12.41
C ASP A 165 -7.37 -4.53 -12.91
N MET A 166 -6.72 -5.39 -12.12
CA MET A 166 -6.56 -6.80 -12.48
C MET A 166 -7.89 -7.54 -12.42
N PHE A 167 -8.72 -7.20 -11.42
CA PHE A 167 -10.02 -7.82 -11.19
C PHE A 167 -11.08 -6.73 -10.92
N PRO A 168 -11.56 -6.02 -11.94
CA PRO A 168 -12.42 -4.83 -11.75
C PRO A 168 -13.72 -5.12 -11.00
N LEU A 169 -14.32 -6.30 -11.16
CA LEU A 169 -15.51 -6.69 -10.41
C LEU A 169 -15.20 -6.97 -8.93
N ARG A 170 -13.96 -7.37 -8.62
CA ARG A 170 -13.49 -7.49 -7.24
C ARG A 170 -13.25 -6.10 -6.65
N THR A 171 -12.59 -5.20 -7.37
CA THR A 171 -12.43 -3.79 -6.96
C THR A 171 -13.77 -3.17 -6.63
N LEU A 172 -14.78 -3.36 -7.48
CA LEU A 172 -16.14 -2.86 -7.23
C LEU A 172 -16.74 -3.38 -5.91
N LYS A 173 -16.57 -4.67 -5.63
CA LYS A 173 -17.04 -5.30 -4.40
C LYS A 173 -16.29 -4.78 -3.17
N GLU A 174 -14.95 -4.78 -3.22
CA GLU A 174 -14.08 -4.32 -2.13
C GLU A 174 -14.33 -2.84 -1.80
N LYS A 175 -14.46 -2.01 -2.83
CA LYS A 175 -14.81 -0.60 -2.72
C LYS A 175 -16.16 -0.39 -2.04
N ASN A 176 -17.20 -1.14 -2.43
CA ASN A 176 -18.52 -1.06 -1.79
C ASN A 176 -18.45 -1.42 -0.30
N MET A 177 -17.74 -2.50 0.03
CA MET A 177 -17.54 -2.94 1.41
C MET A 177 -16.77 -1.89 2.21
N PHE A 178 -15.66 -1.38 1.65
CA PHE A 178 -14.83 -0.38 2.30
C PHE A 178 -15.58 0.93 2.52
N LEU A 179 -16.30 1.46 1.53
CA LEU A 179 -17.05 2.72 1.68
C LEU A 179 -18.18 2.59 2.70
N THR A 180 -18.81 1.42 2.80
CA THR A 180 -19.81 1.14 3.86
C THR A 180 -19.15 1.21 5.25
N GLU A 181 -18.03 0.53 5.43
CA GLU A 181 -17.24 0.55 6.66
C GLU A 181 -16.78 1.98 7.01
N ALA A 182 -16.30 2.72 6.01
CA ALA A 182 -15.78 4.08 6.19
C ALA A 182 -16.87 5.06 6.67
N VAL A 183 -18.08 4.96 6.10
CA VAL A 183 -19.22 5.77 6.52
C VAL A 183 -19.69 5.40 7.93
N GLN A 184 -19.77 4.11 8.25
CA GLN A 184 -20.20 3.66 9.57
C GLN A 184 -19.25 4.08 10.70
N ASN A 185 -17.96 4.24 10.40
CA ASN A 185 -16.93 4.54 11.39
C ASN A 185 -16.31 5.95 11.23
N ASP A 186 -16.90 6.81 10.42
CA ASP A 186 -16.45 8.20 10.18
C ASP A 186 -14.96 8.29 9.80
N TYR A 187 -14.52 7.45 8.83
CA TYR A 187 -13.13 7.46 8.38
C TYR A 187 -12.84 8.68 7.52
N ILE A 188 -11.66 9.24 7.71
CA ILE A 188 -11.07 10.22 6.80
C ILE A 188 -10.32 9.47 5.70
N LEU A 189 -10.71 9.67 4.45
CA LEU A 189 -10.04 9.08 3.29
C LEU A 189 -8.96 10.03 2.76
N PHE A 190 -7.77 9.50 2.60
CA PHE A 190 -6.58 10.24 2.15
C PHE A 190 -5.97 9.59 0.92
#